data_f8bc4a732db9c6d0675ca35159015972
#
_entry.id   f8bc4a732db9c6d0675ca35159015972
#
_cell.length_a   1.000
_cell.length_b   1.000
_cell.length_c   1.000
_cell.angle_alpha   90.00
_cell.angle_beta   90.00
_cell.angle_gamma   90.00
#
_symmetry.space_group_name_H-M   'P 1'
#
loop_
_entity.id
_entity.type
_entity.pdbx_description
1 polymer ?
#
loop_
_entity_poly.entity_id
_entity_poly.type
_entity_poly.pdbx_seq_one_letter_code
_entity_poly.pdbx_strand_id
1 'polypeptide(L)'
;MVDTGLLRKNEFKYTYYIFKNYYKINVKLINASKIFYKKLKNITNPEKKRKVIGNLFIKIFEKEAKKQRNVSFLAQGTLYPDIIESTSVHGKSATTIKSHHNVGGLPRKMNLKLIEPLKTLFKDE
;
A
#
# COMPACT_ATOMS: atom_id res chain seq x y z
N MET A 1 6.86 -3.78 -7.85
CA MET A 1 7.22 -2.46 -7.29
C MET A 1 6.58 -1.37 -8.12
N VAL A 2 5.91 -0.38 -7.51
CA VAL A 2 5.16 0.67 -8.22
C VAL A 2 5.85 2.01 -8.02
N ASP A 3 6.23 2.67 -9.11
CA ASP A 3 6.67 4.05 -9.09
C ASP A 3 5.44 4.98 -9.17
N THR A 4 5.17 5.64 -8.07
CA THR A 4 4.07 6.61 -7.95
C THR A 4 4.46 8.02 -8.40
N GLY A 5 5.76 8.27 -8.62
CA GLY A 5 6.31 9.61 -8.79
C GLY A 5 6.38 10.45 -7.50
N LEU A 6 5.97 9.88 -6.35
CA LEU A 6 5.97 10.55 -5.04
C LEU A 6 7.11 10.07 -4.14
N LEU A 7 7.96 9.20 -4.65
CA LEU A 7 9.13 8.66 -3.95
C LEU A 7 10.25 9.70 -3.88
N ARG A 8 11.18 9.49 -2.94
CA ARG A 8 12.39 10.31 -2.84
C ARG A 8 13.27 10.15 -4.08
N LYS A 9 14.12 11.13 -4.33
CA LYS A 9 15.09 11.07 -5.44
C LYS A 9 15.90 9.76 -5.37
N ASN A 10 15.90 9.03 -6.49
CA ASN A 10 16.59 7.75 -6.66
C ASN A 10 16.08 6.57 -5.79
N GLU A 11 15.12 6.75 -4.89
CA GLU A 11 14.61 5.71 -3.99
C GLU A 11 14.11 4.49 -4.77
N PHE A 12 13.35 4.71 -5.84
CA PHE A 12 12.83 3.63 -6.68
C PHE A 12 13.94 2.78 -7.30
N LYS A 13 14.96 3.43 -7.86
CA LYS A 13 16.10 2.73 -8.49
C LYS A 13 16.93 1.97 -7.47
N TYR A 14 17.20 2.60 -6.32
CA TYR A 14 17.99 2.00 -5.25
C TYR A 14 17.29 0.78 -4.63
N THR A 15 16.01 0.91 -4.32
CA THR A 15 15.22 -0.20 -3.77
C THR A 15 15.13 -1.36 -4.75
N TYR A 16 14.91 -1.07 -6.04
CA TYR A 16 14.93 -2.10 -7.07
C TYR A 16 16.27 -2.83 -7.15
N TYR A 17 17.37 -2.09 -7.12
CA TYR A 17 18.73 -2.65 -7.14
C TYR A 17 18.94 -3.63 -5.98
N ILE A 18 18.56 -3.23 -4.76
CA ILE A 18 18.69 -4.08 -3.56
C ILE A 18 17.87 -5.36 -3.72
N PHE A 19 16.59 -5.25 -4.05
CA PHE A 19 15.75 -6.42 -4.17
C PHE A 19 16.22 -7.37 -5.26
N LYS A 20 16.67 -6.86 -6.39
CA LYS A 20 17.12 -7.69 -7.52
C LYS A 20 18.49 -8.32 -7.26
N ASN A 21 19.46 -7.55 -6.79
CA ASN A 21 20.86 -7.97 -6.75
C ASN A 21 21.27 -8.57 -5.40
N TYR A 22 20.76 -8.04 -4.31
CA TYR A 22 21.09 -8.52 -2.97
C TYR A 22 20.14 -9.65 -2.53
N TYR A 23 18.85 -9.39 -2.54
CA TYR A 23 17.85 -10.39 -2.16
C TYR A 23 17.47 -11.38 -3.26
N LYS A 24 17.88 -11.12 -4.51
CA LYS A 24 17.58 -11.94 -5.70
C LYS A 24 16.08 -12.24 -5.90
N ILE A 25 15.25 -11.30 -5.48
CA ILE A 25 13.79 -11.40 -5.62
C ILE A 25 13.39 -10.96 -7.03
N ASN A 26 12.47 -11.70 -7.63
CA ASN A 26 11.88 -11.31 -8.92
C ASN A 26 10.95 -10.10 -8.72
N VAL A 27 11.41 -8.91 -9.08
CA VAL A 27 10.69 -7.67 -8.91
C VAL A 27 10.17 -7.15 -10.25
N LYS A 28 8.85 -7.03 -10.36
CA LYS A 28 8.21 -6.35 -11.49
C LYS A 28 8.13 -4.85 -11.24
N LEU A 29 8.58 -4.05 -12.20
CA LEU A 29 8.51 -2.59 -12.14
C LEU A 29 7.30 -2.08 -12.90
N ILE A 30 6.57 -1.15 -12.28
CA ILE A 30 5.39 -0.50 -12.85
C ILE A 30 5.52 1.01 -12.65
N ASN A 31 5.67 1.75 -13.74
CA ASN A 31 5.62 3.21 -13.68
C ASN A 31 4.15 3.68 -13.75
N ALA A 32 3.66 4.23 -12.65
CA ALA A 32 2.31 4.75 -12.51
C ALA A 32 2.28 6.26 -12.21
N SER A 33 3.41 6.95 -12.25
CA SER A 33 3.56 8.35 -11.84
C SER A 33 2.54 9.28 -12.49
N LYS A 34 2.34 9.16 -13.81
CA LYS A 34 1.35 9.97 -14.55
C LYS A 34 -0.08 9.79 -14.03
N ILE A 35 -0.45 8.55 -13.65
CA ILE A 35 -1.79 8.23 -13.13
C ILE A 35 -1.96 8.85 -11.74
N PHE A 36 -0.96 8.74 -10.87
CA PHE A 36 -0.99 9.33 -9.53
C PHE A 36 -1.07 10.85 -9.60
N TYR A 37 -0.24 11.50 -10.40
CA TYR A 37 -0.28 12.96 -10.57
C TYR A 37 -1.63 13.45 -11.08
N LYS A 38 -2.18 12.79 -12.10
CA LYS A 38 -3.50 13.16 -12.63
C LYS A 38 -4.61 13.03 -11.58
N LYS A 39 -4.59 11.97 -10.78
CA LYS A 39 -5.62 11.70 -9.77
C LYS A 39 -5.47 12.52 -8.49
N LEU A 40 -4.26 12.99 -8.18
CA LEU A 40 -3.98 13.81 -7.01
C LEU A 40 -4.06 15.31 -7.30
N LYS A 41 -4.13 15.70 -8.56
CA LYS A 41 -4.27 17.10 -8.96
C LYS A 41 -5.48 17.74 -8.27
N ASN A 42 -5.28 18.93 -7.69
CA ASN A 42 -6.29 19.73 -6.99
C ASN A 42 -6.86 19.09 -5.71
N ILE A 43 -6.27 17.99 -5.21
CA ILE A 43 -6.64 17.44 -3.91
C ILE A 43 -5.70 18.03 -2.86
N THR A 44 -6.20 18.88 -1.98
CA THR A 44 -5.44 19.48 -0.87
C THR A 44 -5.58 18.69 0.42
N ASN A 45 -6.75 18.14 0.68
CA ASN A 45 -7.06 17.41 1.91
C ASN A 45 -6.21 16.13 2.05
N PRO A 46 -5.43 15.96 3.13
CA PRO A 46 -4.53 14.82 3.31
C PRO A 46 -5.25 13.46 3.35
N GLU A 47 -6.40 13.39 3.99
CA GLU A 47 -7.18 12.16 4.11
C GLU A 47 -7.72 11.71 2.74
N LYS A 48 -8.20 12.66 1.93
CA LYS A 48 -8.60 12.37 0.54
C LYS A 48 -7.42 11.89 -0.28
N LYS A 49 -6.23 12.50 -0.12
CA LYS A 49 -5.00 12.02 -0.79
C LYS A 49 -4.69 10.58 -0.44
N ARG A 50 -4.68 10.22 0.86
CA ARG A 50 -4.42 8.84 1.30
C ARG A 50 -5.38 7.84 0.67
N LYS A 51 -6.69 8.14 0.68
CA LYS A 51 -7.71 7.28 0.06
C LYS A 51 -7.49 7.10 -1.44
N VAL A 52 -7.17 8.18 -2.15
CA VAL A 52 -6.88 8.12 -3.60
C VAL A 52 -5.64 7.28 -3.87
N ILE A 53 -4.57 7.48 -3.11
CA ILE A 53 -3.32 6.72 -3.23
C ILE A 53 -3.58 5.24 -3.00
N GLY A 54 -4.22 4.87 -1.88
CA GLY A 54 -4.52 3.48 -1.55
C GLY A 54 -5.37 2.78 -2.61
N ASN A 55 -6.43 3.45 -3.07
CA ASN A 55 -7.29 2.91 -4.13
C ASN A 55 -6.54 2.69 -5.45
N LEU A 56 -5.61 3.60 -5.80
CA LEU A 56 -4.81 3.45 -7.01
C LEU A 56 -3.83 2.28 -6.90
N PHE A 57 -3.18 2.12 -5.74
CA PHE A 57 -2.30 0.99 -5.49
C PHE A 57 -3.03 -0.34 -5.70
N ILE A 58 -4.20 -0.50 -5.06
CA ILE A 58 -4.97 -1.75 -5.17
C ILE A 58 -5.39 -2.02 -6.61
N LYS A 59 -5.87 -1.02 -7.34
CA LYS A 59 -6.21 -1.18 -8.76
C LYS A 59 -5.02 -1.62 -9.61
N ILE A 60 -3.82 -1.10 -9.33
CA ILE A 60 -2.61 -1.50 -10.02
C ILE A 60 -2.25 -2.94 -9.67
N PHE A 61 -2.28 -3.31 -8.38
CA PHE A 61 -1.99 -4.67 -7.94
C PHE A 61 -2.99 -5.68 -8.52
N GLU A 62 -4.28 -5.41 -8.49
CA GLU A 62 -5.29 -6.29 -9.09
C GLU A 62 -5.09 -6.45 -10.61
N LYS A 63 -4.78 -5.35 -11.31
CA LYS A 63 -4.47 -5.40 -12.74
C LYS A 63 -3.26 -6.29 -13.03
N GLU A 64 -2.22 -6.19 -12.22
CA GLU A 64 -1.02 -7.00 -12.38
C GLU A 64 -1.23 -8.45 -11.95
N ALA A 65 -1.99 -8.69 -10.88
CA ALA A 65 -2.37 -10.02 -10.43
C ALA A 65 -3.15 -10.80 -11.50
N LYS A 66 -4.07 -10.14 -12.18
CA LYS A 66 -4.84 -10.75 -13.31
C LYS A 66 -3.97 -11.20 -14.48
N LYS A 67 -2.75 -10.64 -14.62
CA LYS A 67 -1.79 -11.06 -15.67
C LYS A 67 -0.99 -12.31 -15.26
N GLN A 68 -1.04 -12.65 -13.98
CA GLN A 68 -0.37 -13.83 -13.43
C GLN A 68 -1.39 -14.94 -13.21
N ARG A 69 -1.01 -16.17 -13.48
CA ARG A 69 -1.85 -17.33 -13.16
C ARG A 69 -1.77 -17.60 -11.65
N ASN A 70 -2.90 -17.94 -11.03
CA ASN A 70 -2.97 -18.41 -9.63
C ASN A 70 -2.55 -17.40 -8.54
N VAL A 71 -2.70 -16.10 -8.75
CA VAL A 71 -2.51 -15.09 -7.71
C VAL A 71 -3.83 -14.85 -7.00
N SER A 72 -3.92 -15.26 -5.73
CA SER A 72 -5.12 -15.15 -4.89
C SER A 72 -4.94 -14.23 -3.69
N PHE A 73 -3.70 -13.90 -3.34
CA PHE A 73 -3.37 -13.19 -2.13
C PHE A 73 -2.56 -11.91 -2.39
N LEU A 74 -2.79 -10.90 -1.55
CA LEU A 74 -1.98 -9.70 -1.43
C LEU A 74 -1.30 -9.70 -0.05
N ALA A 75 0.02 -9.79 -0.02
CA ALA A 75 0.78 -9.64 1.22
C ALA A 75 0.98 -8.15 1.55
N GLN A 76 0.75 -7.79 2.81
CA GLN A 76 0.92 -6.44 3.33
C GLN A 76 1.75 -6.46 4.61
N GLY A 77 2.68 -5.51 4.72
CA GLY A 77 3.58 -5.39 5.88
C GLY A 77 2.98 -4.54 7.01
N THR A 78 1.73 -4.79 7.38
CA THR A 78 1.10 -4.18 8.55
C THR A 78 1.80 -4.65 9.81
N LEU A 79 2.18 -3.74 10.69
CA LEU A 79 2.80 -4.01 11.98
C LEU A 79 1.78 -3.88 13.12
N TYR A 80 2.12 -4.43 14.30
CA TYR A 80 1.26 -4.35 15.47
C TYR A 80 0.94 -2.91 15.91
N PRO A 81 1.89 -1.95 15.92
CA PRO A 81 1.60 -0.54 16.17
C PRO A 81 0.55 0.05 15.21
N ASP A 82 0.58 -0.30 13.93
CA ASP A 82 -0.42 0.18 12.95
C ASP A 82 -1.84 -0.23 13.34
N ILE A 83 -1.99 -1.42 13.95
CA ILE A 83 -3.28 -1.94 14.41
C ILE A 83 -3.76 -1.18 15.65
N ILE A 84 -2.88 -1.00 16.65
CA ILE A 84 -3.22 -0.30 17.90
C ILE A 84 -3.62 1.15 17.59
N GLU A 85 -2.84 1.85 16.79
CA GLU A 85 -3.13 3.23 16.40
C GLU A 85 -4.46 3.34 15.64
N SER A 86 -4.84 2.31 14.87
CA SER A 86 -6.12 2.28 14.17
C SER A 86 -7.32 2.11 15.10
N THR A 87 -7.12 1.54 16.30
CA THR A 87 -8.19 1.25 17.28
C THR A 87 -8.29 2.29 18.39
N SER A 88 -7.23 3.03 18.68
CA SER A 88 -7.06 3.80 19.91
C SER A 88 -7.58 5.25 19.89
N VAL A 89 -8.10 5.76 18.80
CA VAL A 89 -8.59 7.15 18.73
C VAL A 89 -10.12 7.21 18.80
N HIS A 90 -10.73 6.85 19.90
CA HIS A 90 -11.93 7.49 20.50
C HIS A 90 -12.73 6.52 21.36
N GLY A 91 -12.75 6.79 22.64
CA GLY A 91 -13.86 6.44 23.48
C GLY A 91 -15.10 7.21 23.03
N LYS A 92 -16.17 6.47 22.75
CA LYS A 92 -17.52 6.86 22.35
C LYS A 92 -17.71 7.05 20.82
N SER A 93 -18.52 6.13 20.29
CA SER A 93 -19.10 6.08 18.95
C SER A 93 -18.18 5.59 17.85
N ALA A 94 -18.36 4.32 17.54
CA ALA A 94 -17.57 3.57 16.56
C ALA A 94 -17.88 3.96 15.10
N THR A 95 -17.42 5.12 14.70
CA THR A 95 -17.00 5.29 13.31
C THR A 95 -15.50 5.08 13.29
N THR A 96 -15.12 3.84 13.17
CA THR A 96 -13.73 3.40 13.04
C THR A 96 -13.06 4.26 11.98
N ILE A 97 -12.23 5.22 12.38
CA ILE A 97 -11.32 5.91 11.48
C ILE A 97 -10.26 4.86 11.08
N LYS A 98 -10.63 3.99 10.16
CA LYS A 98 -9.70 3.07 9.47
C LYS A 98 -8.83 3.86 8.51
N SER A 99 -8.10 4.86 9.00
CA SER A 99 -7.36 5.80 8.17
C SER A 99 -5.85 5.58 8.16
N HIS A 100 -5.36 4.50 8.80
CA HIS A 100 -3.95 4.15 8.65
C HIS A 100 -3.65 3.74 7.20
N HIS A 101 -2.47 4.15 6.74
CA HIS A 101 -2.06 4.00 5.34
C HIS A 101 -2.10 2.56 4.85
N ASN A 102 -2.04 1.60 5.75
CA ASN A 102 -2.14 0.19 5.41
C ASN A 102 -3.57 -0.37 5.44
N VAL A 103 -4.47 0.19 6.27
CA VAL A 103 -5.81 -0.38 6.49
C VAL A 103 -6.92 0.52 5.93
N GLY A 104 -6.76 1.83 5.99
CA GLY A 104 -7.80 2.80 5.58
C GLY A 104 -7.86 3.12 4.10
N GLY A 105 -6.84 2.75 3.33
CA GLY A 105 -6.77 2.98 1.88
C GLY A 105 -7.28 1.84 1.03
N LEU A 106 -7.52 0.66 1.61
CA LEU A 106 -7.99 -0.50 0.87
C LEU A 106 -9.48 -0.38 0.53
N PRO A 107 -9.89 -0.67 -0.71
CA PRO A 107 -11.30 -0.71 -1.07
C PRO A 107 -12.02 -1.84 -0.33
N ARG A 108 -13.29 -1.62 0.04
CA ARG A 108 -14.11 -2.62 0.76
C ARG A 108 -14.30 -3.92 -0.03
N LYS A 109 -14.22 -3.85 -1.35
CA LYS A 109 -14.27 -5.02 -2.24
C LYS A 109 -12.94 -5.11 -2.99
N MET A 110 -12.18 -6.11 -2.66
CA MET A 110 -10.91 -6.46 -3.29
C MET A 110 -10.97 -7.93 -3.71
N ASN A 111 -10.50 -8.22 -4.92
CA ASN A 111 -10.51 -9.60 -5.45
C ASN A 111 -9.38 -10.46 -4.90
N LEU A 112 -8.41 -9.86 -4.21
CA LEU A 112 -7.29 -10.55 -3.57
C LEU A 112 -7.56 -10.69 -2.07
N LYS A 113 -7.25 -11.85 -1.51
CA LYS A 113 -7.27 -12.07 -0.06
C LYS A 113 -6.04 -11.39 0.57
N LEU A 114 -6.23 -10.69 1.68
CA LEU A 114 -5.15 -10.03 2.38
C LEU A 114 -4.40 -11.02 3.29
N ILE A 115 -3.08 -10.96 3.26
CA ILE A 115 -2.18 -11.66 4.20
C ILE A 115 -1.30 -10.62 4.87
N GLU A 116 -1.27 -10.61 6.19
CA GLU A 116 -0.51 -9.68 7.03
C GLU A 116 0.42 -10.45 7.97
N PRO A 117 1.57 -10.94 7.46
CA PRO A 117 2.46 -11.82 8.25
C PRO A 117 3.05 -11.16 9.49
N LEU A 118 3.21 -9.83 9.46
CA LEU A 118 3.89 -9.06 10.51
C LEU A 118 2.94 -8.39 11.50
N LYS A 119 1.63 -8.64 11.40
CA LYS A 119 0.61 -7.90 12.17
C LYS A 119 0.67 -8.04 13.69
N THR A 120 1.40 -9.03 14.19
CA THR A 120 1.60 -9.28 15.62
C THR A 120 2.99 -8.88 16.11
N LEU A 121 3.83 -8.33 15.22
CA LEU A 121 5.22 -8.00 15.51
C LEU A 121 5.42 -6.49 15.60
N PHE A 122 6.36 -6.07 16.42
CA PHE A 122 6.93 -4.73 16.41
C PHE A 122 8.02 -4.64 15.34
N LYS A 123 8.45 -3.41 15.02
CA LYS A 123 9.42 -3.16 13.95
C LYS A 123 10.79 -3.79 14.20
N ASP A 124 11.16 -3.94 15.45
CA ASP A 124 12.50 -4.40 15.87
C ASP A 124 12.55 -5.93 16.14
N GLU A 125 11.44 -6.61 15.95
CA GLU A 125 11.31 -8.08 16.01
C GLU A 125 11.41 -8.69 14.62
#